data_946770142c68ea574b195631a7d5882c
#
_entry.id   946770142c68ea574b195631a7d5882c
#
_cell.length_a   1.000
_cell.length_b   1.000
_cell.length_c   1.000
_cell.angle_alpha   90.00
_cell.angle_beta   90.00
_cell.angle_gamma   90.00
#
_symmetry.space_group_name_H-M   'P 1'
#
loop_
_entity.id
_entity.type
_entity.pdbx_description
1 polymer ?
#
loop_
_entity_poly.entity_id
_entity_poly.type
_entity_poly.pdbx_seq_one_letter_code
_entity_poly.pdbx_strand_id
1 'polypeptide(L)'
;YGLNYTATEGIVSRASRLYENLEYIQIDAAINPGNSGGPLLNDDGEVVGINTFIIQNANNLGFSLPYFYIQEAIDEFNALKLTDVIKCPSCKNLIHEERITKDYCPECGVKLEVARLRRKGYNPIGPSKLLEDILTSLNINVTLSRRSQASWRIDEGTARIDINYYENGIMIGDSKLCSIPSSNIEKAYDFLLEENAKFSYLQFSINENSIYLSYLIVDSSLTAVEGKTAIERLIQYANKYDDILINGFGSVKQKRDEED
;
A
#
# COMPACT_ATOMS: atom_id res chain seq x y z
N TYR A 1 -11.56 7.12 5.78
CA TYR A 1 -12.88 7.01 6.43
C TYR A 1 -13.00 5.80 7.37
N GLY A 2 -11.96 4.96 7.55
CA GLY A 2 -11.94 3.86 8.56
C GLY A 2 -13.05 2.81 8.44
N LEU A 3 -13.79 2.79 7.32
CA LEU A 3 -14.88 1.86 7.09
C LEU A 3 -14.32 0.64 6.33
N ASN A 4 -13.91 -0.38 7.09
CA ASN A 4 -13.51 -1.66 6.52
C ASN A 4 -14.73 -2.39 5.94
N TYR A 5 -14.56 -3.04 4.78
CA TYR A 5 -15.62 -3.84 4.12
C TYR A 5 -16.88 -3.06 3.76
N THR A 6 -16.74 -1.82 3.28
CA THR A 6 -17.87 -1.01 2.83
C THR A 6 -18.12 -1.23 1.35
N ALA A 7 -19.35 -1.57 1.00
CA ALA A 7 -19.87 -1.55 -0.37
C ALA A 7 -20.65 -0.27 -0.61
N THR A 8 -20.59 0.26 -1.82
CA THR A 8 -21.46 1.33 -2.30
C THR A 8 -22.30 0.79 -3.45
N GLU A 9 -23.55 1.23 -3.55
CA GLU A 9 -24.48 0.81 -4.59
C GLU A 9 -24.90 2.03 -5.42
N GLY A 10 -25.24 1.81 -6.67
CA GLY A 10 -25.70 2.83 -7.60
C GLY A 10 -26.11 2.21 -8.93
N ILE A 11 -26.37 3.06 -9.92
CA ILE A 11 -26.76 2.63 -11.27
C ILE A 11 -25.67 2.95 -12.30
N VAL A 12 -25.69 2.20 -13.38
CA VAL A 12 -24.90 2.51 -14.58
C VAL A 12 -25.54 3.70 -15.29
N SER A 13 -24.97 4.88 -15.11
CA SER A 13 -25.44 6.10 -15.78
C SER A 13 -25.14 6.09 -17.27
N ARG A 14 -24.05 5.41 -17.68
CA ARG A 14 -23.68 5.20 -19.07
C ARG A 14 -22.75 3.99 -19.22
N ALA A 15 -23.10 3.06 -20.10
CA ALA A 15 -22.36 1.81 -20.27
C ALA A 15 -20.97 1.99 -20.88
N SER A 16 -20.77 3.01 -21.75
CA SER A 16 -19.47 3.31 -22.35
C SER A 16 -19.30 4.82 -22.51
N ARG A 17 -18.21 5.34 -22.01
CA ARG A 17 -17.79 6.73 -22.16
C ARG A 17 -16.30 6.80 -22.46
N LEU A 18 -15.95 7.37 -23.58
CA LEU A 18 -14.56 7.57 -23.96
C LEU A 18 -13.93 8.69 -23.12
N TYR A 19 -12.83 8.39 -22.45
CA TYR A 19 -12.00 9.33 -21.71
C TYR A 19 -10.53 8.93 -21.86
N GLU A 20 -9.67 9.84 -22.26
CA GLU A 20 -8.22 9.61 -22.48
C GLU A 20 -7.92 8.34 -23.32
N ASN A 21 -8.68 8.12 -24.38
CA ASN A 21 -8.59 6.97 -25.30
C ASN A 21 -8.95 5.59 -24.69
N LEU A 22 -9.59 5.55 -23.54
CA LEU A 22 -10.17 4.36 -22.95
C LEU A 22 -11.68 4.53 -22.78
N GLU A 23 -12.41 3.43 -22.93
CA GLU A 23 -13.83 3.39 -22.61
C GLU A 23 -14.01 3.10 -21.12
N TYR A 24 -14.93 3.82 -20.47
CA TYR A 24 -15.27 3.63 -19.06
C TYR A 24 -16.76 3.44 -18.87
N ILE A 25 -17.12 2.63 -17.89
CA ILE A 25 -18.50 2.56 -17.37
C ILE A 25 -18.67 3.74 -16.42
N GLN A 26 -19.65 4.59 -16.70
CA GLN A 26 -20.01 5.69 -15.80
C GLN A 26 -21.10 5.23 -14.84
N ILE A 27 -20.87 5.43 -13.55
CA ILE A 27 -21.77 5.05 -12.45
C ILE A 27 -22.04 6.27 -11.54
N ASP A 28 -23.14 6.25 -10.81
CA ASP A 28 -23.44 7.20 -9.77
C ASP A 28 -23.16 6.66 -8.35
N ALA A 29 -22.78 5.38 -8.23
CA ALA A 29 -22.30 4.83 -6.98
C ALA A 29 -21.10 5.64 -6.46
N ALA A 30 -21.09 5.92 -5.16
CA ALA A 30 -20.04 6.73 -4.55
C ALA A 30 -18.68 6.03 -4.66
N ILE A 31 -17.76 6.63 -5.42
CA ILE A 31 -16.35 6.25 -5.42
C ILE A 31 -15.60 7.14 -4.44
N ASN A 32 -15.04 6.52 -3.42
CA ASN A 32 -14.30 7.18 -2.35
C ASN A 32 -12.88 6.61 -2.27
N PRO A 33 -11.92 7.35 -1.67
CA PRO A 33 -10.62 6.78 -1.34
C PRO A 33 -10.80 5.49 -0.53
N GLY A 34 -10.26 4.38 -1.06
CA GLY A 34 -10.37 3.05 -0.47
C GLY A 34 -11.22 2.05 -1.27
N ASN A 35 -12.13 2.50 -2.16
CA ASN A 35 -12.79 1.60 -3.11
C ASN A 35 -12.24 1.69 -4.55
N SER A 36 -11.35 2.65 -4.81
CA SER A 36 -10.60 2.71 -6.06
C SER A 36 -9.67 1.49 -6.19
N GLY A 37 -9.65 0.85 -7.36
CA GLY A 37 -9.00 -0.45 -7.58
C GLY A 37 -9.86 -1.65 -7.15
N GLY A 38 -10.97 -1.45 -6.44
CA GLY A 38 -11.94 -2.47 -6.10
C GLY A 38 -12.86 -2.83 -7.27
N PRO A 39 -13.54 -4.00 -7.21
CA PRO A 39 -14.41 -4.45 -8.28
C PRO A 39 -15.72 -3.65 -8.35
N LEU A 40 -16.19 -3.43 -9.59
CA LEU A 40 -17.58 -3.12 -9.87
C LEU A 40 -18.31 -4.43 -10.16
N LEU A 41 -19.32 -4.74 -9.38
CA LEU A 41 -20.09 -5.98 -9.50
C LEU A 41 -21.48 -5.68 -10.07
N ASN A 42 -22.02 -6.64 -10.83
CA ASN A 42 -23.44 -6.64 -11.20
C ASN A 42 -24.27 -7.35 -10.10
N ASP A 43 -25.59 -7.42 -10.32
CA ASP A 43 -26.52 -8.05 -9.38
C ASP A 43 -26.31 -9.57 -9.24
N ASP A 44 -25.65 -10.20 -10.19
CA ASP A 44 -25.28 -11.62 -10.15
C ASP A 44 -23.94 -11.86 -9.42
N GLY A 45 -23.28 -10.79 -8.95
CA GLY A 45 -21.99 -10.86 -8.27
C GLY A 45 -20.79 -11.02 -9.20
N GLU A 46 -20.96 -10.81 -10.51
CA GLU A 46 -19.89 -10.89 -11.50
C GLU A 46 -19.14 -9.55 -11.57
N VAL A 47 -17.82 -9.59 -11.77
CA VAL A 47 -16.99 -8.42 -11.97
C VAL A 47 -17.18 -7.86 -13.37
N VAL A 48 -17.83 -6.70 -13.49
CA VAL A 48 -18.05 -6.00 -14.76
C VAL A 48 -17.02 -4.90 -15.01
N GLY A 49 -16.26 -4.50 -13.99
CA GLY A 49 -15.21 -3.49 -14.11
C GLY A 49 -14.40 -3.31 -12.83
N ILE A 50 -13.45 -2.38 -12.88
CA ILE A 50 -12.67 -1.92 -11.72
C ILE A 50 -12.88 -0.43 -11.53
N ASN A 51 -13.20 -0.03 -10.30
CA ASN A 51 -13.37 1.37 -9.93
C ASN A 51 -12.05 2.12 -10.08
N THR A 52 -12.04 3.25 -10.80
CA THR A 52 -10.82 3.98 -11.12
C THR A 52 -10.79 5.38 -10.52
N PHE A 53 -11.65 6.28 -10.97
CA PHE A 53 -11.59 7.68 -10.58
C PHE A 53 -12.98 8.35 -10.54
N ILE A 54 -13.00 9.54 -9.96
CA ILE A 54 -14.12 10.46 -10.01
C ILE A 54 -13.68 11.76 -10.71
N ILE A 55 -14.60 12.45 -11.38
CA ILE A 55 -14.35 13.82 -11.82
C ILE A 55 -14.56 14.73 -10.61
N GLN A 56 -13.51 15.43 -10.19
CA GLN A 56 -13.59 16.39 -9.10
C GLN A 56 -14.58 17.52 -9.46
N ASN A 57 -15.40 17.90 -8.48
CA ASN A 57 -16.47 18.92 -8.61
C ASN A 57 -17.70 18.49 -9.45
N ALA A 58 -17.82 17.22 -9.80
CA ALA A 58 -19.05 16.69 -10.38
C ALA A 58 -19.69 15.72 -9.36
N ASN A 59 -20.90 16.04 -8.93
CA ASN A 59 -21.63 15.19 -7.98
C ASN A 59 -21.93 13.83 -8.62
N ASN A 60 -21.55 12.76 -7.94
CA ASN A 60 -21.87 11.38 -8.30
C ASN A 60 -21.44 10.94 -9.72
N LEU A 61 -20.25 11.34 -10.15
CA LEU A 61 -19.67 10.88 -11.41
C LEU A 61 -18.47 9.96 -11.13
N GLY A 62 -18.77 8.67 -10.97
CA GLY A 62 -17.78 7.60 -10.85
C GLY A 62 -17.48 6.96 -12.20
N PHE A 63 -16.24 6.49 -12.37
CA PHE A 63 -15.77 5.80 -13.56
C PHE A 63 -15.12 4.48 -13.20
N SER A 64 -15.53 3.41 -13.90
CA SER A 64 -14.95 2.09 -13.75
C SER A 64 -14.42 1.60 -15.08
N LEU A 65 -13.21 1.06 -15.07
CA LEU A 65 -12.61 0.44 -16.26
C LEU A 65 -13.33 -0.89 -16.53
N PRO A 66 -13.90 -1.12 -17.73
CA PRO A 66 -14.58 -2.36 -18.06
C PRO A 66 -13.70 -3.62 -17.92
N TYR A 67 -14.30 -4.74 -17.55
CA TYR A 67 -13.61 -6.00 -17.29
C TYR A 67 -12.77 -6.50 -18.47
N PHE A 68 -13.18 -6.23 -19.70
CA PHE A 68 -12.48 -6.74 -20.87
C PHE A 68 -11.04 -6.19 -21.00
N TYR A 69 -10.75 -4.97 -20.56
CA TYR A 69 -9.37 -4.46 -20.52
C TYR A 69 -8.50 -5.24 -19.54
N ILE A 70 -9.13 -5.72 -18.45
CA ILE A 70 -8.43 -6.53 -17.44
C ILE A 70 -8.18 -7.92 -18.01
N GLN A 71 -9.19 -8.50 -18.65
CA GLN A 71 -9.10 -9.80 -19.31
C GLN A 71 -8.03 -9.81 -20.38
N GLU A 72 -8.01 -8.80 -21.27
CA GLU A 72 -6.97 -8.63 -22.28
C GLU A 72 -5.56 -8.58 -21.66
N ALA A 73 -5.39 -7.83 -20.55
CA ALA A 73 -4.09 -7.73 -19.88
C ALA A 73 -3.66 -9.06 -19.24
N ILE A 74 -4.61 -9.83 -18.68
CA ILE A 74 -4.36 -11.15 -18.11
C ILE A 74 -4.02 -12.15 -19.22
N ASP A 75 -4.77 -12.14 -20.30
CA ASP A 75 -4.56 -13.04 -21.44
C ASP A 75 -3.22 -12.76 -22.14
N GLU A 76 -2.86 -11.48 -22.31
CA GLU A 76 -1.56 -11.06 -22.83
C GLU A 76 -0.42 -11.59 -21.93
N PHE A 77 -0.55 -11.44 -20.61
CA PHE A 77 0.43 -11.92 -19.64
C PHE A 77 0.56 -13.45 -19.67
N ASN A 78 -0.57 -14.17 -19.68
CA ASN A 78 -0.60 -15.62 -19.68
C ASN A 78 -0.08 -16.23 -21.00
N ALA A 79 -0.42 -15.62 -22.14
CA ALA A 79 0.02 -16.08 -23.45
C ALA A 79 1.56 -16.03 -23.59
N LEU A 80 2.19 -15.06 -22.97
CA LEU A 80 3.63 -14.87 -23.04
C LEU A 80 4.40 -15.76 -22.05
N LYS A 81 3.72 -16.49 -21.14
CA LYS A 81 4.31 -17.31 -20.06
C LYS A 81 5.39 -16.55 -19.28
N LEU A 82 5.14 -15.25 -19.06
CA LEU A 82 6.15 -14.34 -18.56
C LEU A 82 6.14 -14.34 -17.04
N THR A 83 7.33 -14.44 -16.45
CA THR A 83 7.52 -14.31 -15.01
C THR A 83 8.00 -12.93 -14.60
N ASP A 84 8.65 -12.18 -15.49
CA ASP A 84 9.34 -10.94 -15.12
C ASP A 84 9.30 -9.95 -16.27
N VAL A 85 8.15 -9.30 -16.40
CA VAL A 85 7.91 -8.31 -17.45
C VAL A 85 7.40 -7.00 -16.87
N ILE A 86 7.72 -5.93 -17.58
CA ILE A 86 7.27 -4.58 -17.33
C ILE A 86 6.44 -4.13 -18.52
N LYS A 87 5.24 -3.60 -18.27
CA LYS A 87 4.49 -2.92 -19.29
C LYS A 87 5.02 -1.50 -19.45
N CYS A 88 5.55 -1.18 -20.62
CA CYS A 88 6.07 0.16 -20.90
C CYS A 88 4.94 1.21 -20.84
N PRO A 89 5.08 2.29 -20.06
CA PRO A 89 4.04 3.31 -19.97
C PRO A 89 3.83 4.08 -21.28
N SER A 90 4.82 4.12 -22.16
CA SER A 90 4.77 4.83 -23.43
C SER A 90 4.26 3.96 -24.58
N CYS A 91 4.98 2.89 -24.96
CA CYS A 91 4.61 2.06 -26.10
C CYS A 91 3.67 0.89 -25.76
N LYS A 92 3.34 0.71 -24.49
CA LYS A 92 2.46 -0.36 -23.96
C LYS A 92 2.96 -1.80 -24.16
N ASN A 93 4.11 -2.02 -24.77
CA ASN A 93 4.69 -3.34 -24.93
C ASN A 93 5.08 -3.95 -23.58
N LEU A 94 4.90 -5.27 -23.44
CA LEU A 94 5.46 -6.05 -22.36
C LEU A 94 6.94 -6.34 -22.65
N ILE A 95 7.80 -6.00 -21.72
CA ILE A 95 9.26 -6.06 -21.90
C ILE A 95 9.83 -6.96 -20.83
N HIS A 96 10.58 -7.97 -21.21
CA HIS A 96 11.36 -8.75 -20.26
C HIS A 96 12.40 -7.88 -19.57
N GLU A 97 12.54 -8.03 -18.26
CA GLU A 97 13.50 -7.27 -17.47
C GLU A 97 14.93 -7.42 -18.01
N GLU A 98 15.30 -8.63 -18.46
CA GLU A 98 16.61 -8.93 -19.05
C GLU A 98 16.95 -8.09 -20.28
N ARG A 99 15.93 -7.60 -21.01
CA ARG A 99 16.12 -6.75 -22.20
C ARG A 99 16.28 -5.27 -21.88
N ILE A 100 16.04 -4.88 -20.61
CA ILE A 100 16.13 -3.48 -20.19
C ILE A 100 17.58 -3.12 -19.89
N THR A 101 18.09 -2.14 -20.62
CA THR A 101 19.46 -1.65 -20.45
C THR A 101 19.41 -0.22 -19.95
N LYS A 102 20.12 0.08 -18.85
CA LYS A 102 20.20 1.44 -18.25
C LYS A 102 18.84 2.07 -17.96
N ASP A 103 17.84 1.23 -17.61
CA ASP A 103 16.47 1.65 -17.32
C ASP A 103 15.71 2.24 -18.52
N TYR A 104 16.07 1.88 -19.76
CA TYR A 104 15.35 2.34 -20.94
C TYR A 104 14.58 1.18 -21.61
N CYS A 105 13.40 1.50 -22.11
CA CYS A 105 12.60 0.61 -22.91
C CYS A 105 13.33 0.27 -24.22
N PRO A 106 13.59 -1.00 -24.53
CA PRO A 106 14.30 -1.38 -25.76
C PRO A 106 13.48 -1.12 -27.02
N GLU A 107 12.16 -0.95 -26.91
CA GLU A 107 11.26 -0.78 -28.06
C GLU A 107 11.08 0.71 -28.43
N CYS A 108 10.95 1.62 -27.44
CA CYS A 108 10.67 3.03 -27.70
C CYS A 108 11.64 4.01 -27.05
N GLY A 109 12.61 3.54 -26.27
CA GLY A 109 13.64 4.36 -25.67
C GLY A 109 13.18 5.21 -24.47
N VAL A 110 11.92 5.09 -24.02
CA VAL A 110 11.48 5.83 -22.83
C VAL A 110 12.17 5.30 -21.58
N LYS A 111 12.49 6.16 -20.63
CA LYS A 111 13.04 5.76 -19.34
C LYS A 111 11.96 5.06 -18.52
N LEU A 112 12.29 3.90 -18.00
CA LEU A 112 11.43 3.07 -17.17
C LEU A 112 11.83 3.22 -15.70
N GLU A 113 10.89 3.29 -14.78
CA GLU A 113 11.16 3.26 -13.34
C GLU A 113 11.41 1.82 -12.87
N VAL A 114 12.55 1.27 -13.29
CA VAL A 114 12.91 -0.14 -13.03
C VAL A 114 13.47 -0.37 -11.64
N ALA A 115 13.82 0.67 -10.92
CA ALA A 115 14.41 0.55 -9.58
C ALA A 115 13.55 -0.27 -8.61
N ARG A 116 12.21 -0.19 -8.74
CA ARG A 116 11.25 -1.00 -7.99
C ARG A 116 11.25 -2.48 -8.40
N LEU A 117 11.74 -2.81 -9.58
CA LEU A 117 11.63 -4.14 -10.21
C LEU A 117 12.97 -4.91 -10.20
N ARG A 118 14.10 -4.20 -10.17
CA ARG A 118 15.44 -4.81 -10.10
C ARG A 118 15.83 -5.39 -8.74
N ARG A 119 14.86 -5.92 -8.02
CA ARG A 119 15.08 -6.49 -6.68
C ARG A 119 15.54 -7.93 -6.73
N LYS A 120 15.66 -8.52 -7.92
CA LYS A 120 15.93 -9.94 -8.12
C LYS A 120 17.38 -10.39 -7.89
N GLY A 121 18.34 -9.52 -8.03
CA GLY A 121 19.76 -9.90 -7.83
C GLY A 121 20.27 -9.74 -6.40
N TYR A 122 19.43 -9.27 -5.49
CA TYR A 122 19.84 -9.04 -4.11
C TYR A 122 19.60 -10.28 -3.26
N ASN A 123 20.67 -10.86 -2.78
CA ASN A 123 20.64 -11.90 -1.76
C ASN A 123 20.87 -11.25 -0.39
N PRO A 124 19.85 -11.12 0.45
CA PRO A 124 20.01 -10.56 1.78
C PRO A 124 20.91 -11.46 2.62
N ILE A 125 21.70 -10.84 3.49
CA ILE A 125 22.55 -11.51 4.46
C ILE A 125 22.28 -10.97 5.87
N GLY A 126 22.65 -11.71 6.90
CA GLY A 126 22.55 -11.27 8.28
C GLY A 126 21.11 -10.88 8.68
N PRO A 127 20.92 -9.74 9.40
CA PRO A 127 19.61 -9.29 9.88
C PRO A 127 18.59 -9.06 8.77
N SER A 128 19.03 -8.57 7.59
CA SER A 128 18.15 -8.39 6.44
C SER A 128 17.58 -9.72 5.94
N LYS A 129 18.40 -10.78 5.91
CA LYS A 129 17.92 -12.11 5.54
C LYS A 129 16.92 -12.65 6.57
N LEU A 130 17.24 -12.53 7.85
CA LEU A 130 16.35 -12.96 8.92
C LEU A 130 15.02 -12.25 8.86
N LEU A 131 15.01 -10.94 8.59
CA LEU A 131 13.77 -10.17 8.41
C LEU A 131 12.94 -10.71 7.24
N GLU A 132 13.56 -10.98 6.09
CA GLU A 132 12.84 -11.52 4.93
C GLU A 132 12.32 -12.94 5.16
N ASP A 133 13.03 -13.75 5.91
CA ASP A 133 12.55 -15.07 6.35
C ASP A 133 11.33 -14.91 7.28
N ILE A 134 11.32 -13.91 8.17
CA ILE A 134 10.19 -13.56 9.04
C ILE A 134 9.00 -13.11 8.19
N LEU A 135 9.19 -12.16 7.27
CA LEU A 135 8.12 -11.67 6.38
C LEU A 135 7.49 -12.82 5.58
N THR A 136 8.33 -13.72 5.06
CA THR A 136 7.86 -14.93 4.36
C THR A 136 7.01 -15.80 5.27
N SER A 137 7.41 -15.99 6.54
CA SER A 137 6.66 -16.77 7.53
C SER A 137 5.31 -16.15 7.89
N LEU A 138 5.14 -14.86 7.65
CA LEU A 138 3.91 -14.09 7.81
C LEU A 138 3.05 -14.05 6.52
N ASN A 139 3.42 -14.80 5.49
CA ASN A 139 2.82 -14.77 4.15
C ASN A 139 2.90 -13.40 3.46
N ILE A 140 3.84 -12.54 3.86
CA ILE A 140 4.09 -11.26 3.25
C ILE A 140 5.02 -11.45 2.06
N ASN A 141 4.63 -10.91 0.89
CA ASN A 141 5.44 -11.01 -0.32
C ASN A 141 6.68 -10.10 -0.21
N VAL A 142 7.83 -10.70 0.04
CA VAL A 142 9.10 -10.00 0.24
C VAL A 142 9.51 -9.16 -0.97
N THR A 143 9.24 -9.65 -2.18
CA THR A 143 9.59 -8.93 -3.41
C THR A 143 8.81 -7.62 -3.55
N LEU A 144 7.55 -7.62 -3.14
CA LEU A 144 6.72 -6.42 -3.14
C LEU A 144 7.04 -5.48 -1.96
N SER A 145 7.41 -6.06 -0.82
CA SER A 145 7.72 -5.29 0.40
C SER A 145 9.05 -4.56 0.34
N ARG A 146 10.07 -5.17 -0.30
CA ARG A 146 11.42 -4.61 -0.33
C ARG A 146 11.49 -3.29 -1.09
N ARG A 147 11.98 -2.23 -0.44
CA ARG A 147 12.20 -0.89 -1.02
C ARG A 147 13.67 -0.66 -1.34
N SER A 148 14.56 -1.17 -0.50
CA SER A 148 16.01 -1.12 -0.69
C SER A 148 16.69 -2.34 -0.04
N GLN A 149 18.01 -2.35 0.02
CA GLN A 149 18.77 -3.40 0.72
C GLN A 149 18.54 -3.44 2.24
N ALA A 150 18.06 -2.34 2.79
CA ALA A 150 17.84 -2.17 4.23
C ALA A 150 16.47 -1.57 4.57
N SER A 151 15.52 -1.61 3.65
CA SER A 151 14.18 -1.02 3.85
C SER A 151 13.09 -1.87 3.21
N TRP A 152 12.00 -2.05 3.95
CA TRP A 152 10.82 -2.82 3.52
C TRP A 152 9.55 -2.04 3.89
N ARG A 153 8.50 -2.21 3.10
CA ARG A 153 7.18 -1.64 3.36
C ARG A 153 6.13 -2.74 3.32
N ILE A 154 5.27 -2.75 4.33
CA ILE A 154 4.16 -3.69 4.47
C ILE A 154 2.88 -2.86 4.47
N ASP A 155 1.95 -3.20 3.59
CA ASP A 155 0.58 -2.67 3.62
C ASP A 155 -0.35 -3.80 4.04
N GLU A 156 -0.98 -3.69 5.23
CA GLU A 156 -1.87 -4.71 5.78
C GLU A 156 -3.08 -4.04 6.48
N GLY A 157 -4.28 -4.26 5.92
CA GLY A 157 -5.47 -3.56 6.36
C GLY A 157 -5.37 -2.05 6.12
N THR A 158 -5.55 -1.25 7.18
CA THR A 158 -5.37 0.20 7.13
C THR A 158 -3.95 0.63 7.50
N ALA A 159 -3.12 -0.28 8.01
CA ALA A 159 -1.76 0.02 8.43
C ALA A 159 -0.77 -0.02 7.25
N ARG A 160 0.11 0.95 7.22
CA ARG A 160 1.34 0.94 6.43
C ARG A 160 2.51 0.94 7.39
N ILE A 161 3.39 -0.03 7.25
CA ILE A 161 4.56 -0.18 8.11
C ILE A 161 5.80 -0.09 7.25
N ASP A 162 6.67 0.85 7.59
CA ASP A 162 8.00 0.97 7.02
C ASP A 162 9.01 0.38 8.00
N ILE A 163 9.78 -0.61 7.57
CA ILE A 163 10.84 -1.24 8.35
C ILE A 163 12.17 -0.80 7.76
N ASN A 164 13.01 -0.22 8.59
CA ASN A 164 14.34 0.25 8.20
C ASN A 164 15.41 -0.38 9.11
N TYR A 165 16.46 -0.91 8.49
CA TYR A 165 17.65 -1.39 9.19
C TYR A 165 18.79 -0.42 8.99
N TYR A 166 19.36 0.04 10.09
CA TYR A 166 20.42 1.05 10.12
C TYR A 166 21.78 0.43 10.36
N GLU A 167 22.83 1.08 9.86
CA GLU A 167 24.24 0.61 9.99
C GLU A 167 24.71 0.47 11.44
N ASN A 168 24.08 1.16 12.39
CA ASN A 168 24.35 1.04 13.83
C ASN A 168 23.72 -0.22 14.47
N GLY A 169 23.18 -1.14 13.69
CA GLY A 169 22.59 -2.38 14.18
C GLY A 169 21.17 -2.23 14.76
N ILE A 170 20.47 -1.13 14.43
CA ILE A 170 19.10 -0.90 14.90
C ILE A 170 18.13 -1.14 13.74
N MET A 171 17.09 -1.89 14.02
CA MET A 171 15.93 -2.07 13.14
C MET A 171 14.72 -1.35 13.74
N ILE A 172 14.10 -0.49 12.96
CA ILE A 172 12.91 0.25 13.37
C ILE A 172 11.78 -0.08 12.40
N GLY A 173 10.66 -0.50 12.95
CA GLY A 173 9.38 -0.59 12.23
C GLY A 173 8.49 0.57 12.64
N ASP A 174 8.08 1.40 11.69
CA ASP A 174 7.25 2.59 11.92
C ASP A 174 5.93 2.46 11.18
N SER A 175 4.84 2.84 11.83
CA SER A 175 3.56 3.08 11.21
C SER A 175 3.10 4.52 11.45
N LYS A 176 2.95 5.28 10.38
CA LYS A 176 2.33 6.61 10.43
C LYS A 176 0.82 6.43 10.50
N LEU A 177 0.21 6.74 11.63
CA LEU A 177 -1.21 6.52 11.88
C LEU A 177 -2.08 7.64 11.30
N CYS A 178 -1.97 8.83 11.86
CA CYS A 178 -2.82 9.97 11.53
C CYS A 178 -2.15 11.30 11.91
N SER A 179 -2.82 12.41 11.61
CA SER A 179 -2.40 13.73 12.08
C SER A 179 -2.71 13.92 13.57
N ILE A 180 -2.03 14.86 14.21
CA ILE A 180 -2.48 15.39 15.50
C ILE A 180 -3.87 15.99 15.33
N PRO A 181 -4.83 15.74 16.24
CA PRO A 181 -6.16 16.31 16.13
C PRO A 181 -6.13 17.85 16.28
N SER A 182 -7.01 18.55 15.55
CA SER A 182 -7.11 20.01 15.62
C SER A 182 -7.79 20.51 16.89
N SER A 183 -8.51 19.64 17.59
CA SER A 183 -9.19 19.90 18.87
C SER A 183 -8.89 18.78 19.85
N ASN A 184 -9.03 19.04 21.15
CA ASN A 184 -8.73 18.05 22.20
C ASN A 184 -7.29 17.52 22.19
N ILE A 185 -6.33 18.33 21.78
CA ILE A 185 -4.90 17.96 21.64
C ILE A 185 -4.34 17.43 22.98
N GLU A 186 -4.66 18.11 24.08
CA GLU A 186 -4.21 17.73 25.43
C GLU A 186 -4.68 16.31 25.79
N LYS A 187 -5.96 16.01 25.56
CA LYS A 187 -6.50 14.67 25.83
C LYS A 187 -5.89 13.59 24.94
N ALA A 188 -5.56 13.94 23.70
CA ALA A 188 -4.88 13.01 22.80
C ALA A 188 -3.46 12.72 23.29
N TYR A 189 -2.74 13.73 23.77
CA TYR A 189 -1.39 13.54 24.33
C TYR A 189 -1.43 12.72 25.62
N ASP A 190 -2.36 13.00 26.52
CA ASP A 190 -2.55 12.22 27.75
C ASP A 190 -2.80 10.74 27.41
N PHE A 191 -3.70 10.49 26.46
CA PHE A 191 -3.98 9.14 25.97
C PHE A 191 -2.73 8.45 25.41
N LEU A 192 -1.95 9.12 24.55
CA LEU A 192 -0.73 8.55 23.97
C LEU A 192 0.32 8.24 25.06
N LEU A 193 0.46 9.10 26.07
CA LEU A 193 1.38 8.90 27.20
C LEU A 193 0.92 7.72 28.08
N GLU A 194 -0.38 7.62 28.35
CA GLU A 194 -0.94 6.50 29.11
C GLU A 194 -0.76 5.15 28.39
N GLU A 195 -0.97 5.14 27.05
CA GLU A 195 -0.76 3.93 26.26
C GLU A 195 0.73 3.57 26.15
N ASN A 196 1.62 4.56 26.00
CA ASN A 196 3.07 4.34 26.04
C ASN A 196 3.53 3.69 27.36
N ALA A 197 2.92 4.07 28.48
CA ALA A 197 3.25 3.47 29.77
C ALA A 197 2.86 1.98 29.88
N LYS A 198 1.94 1.51 29.04
CA LYS A 198 1.49 0.09 29.00
C LYS A 198 2.32 -0.77 28.04
N PHE A 199 3.05 -0.15 27.12
CA PHE A 199 3.84 -0.86 26.14
C PHE A 199 5.23 -1.22 26.66
N SER A 200 5.70 -2.42 26.30
CA SER A 200 7.08 -2.84 26.62
C SER A 200 8.05 -2.55 25.47
N TYR A 201 7.57 -2.54 24.22
CA TYR A 201 8.41 -2.47 23.02
C TYR A 201 7.85 -1.57 21.91
N LEU A 202 6.57 -1.23 22.00
CA LEU A 202 5.93 -0.28 21.12
C LEU A 202 5.99 1.12 21.73
N GLN A 203 6.04 2.12 20.88
CA GLN A 203 6.08 3.51 21.33
C GLN A 203 5.34 4.40 20.36
N PHE A 204 4.42 5.21 20.87
CA PHE A 204 3.92 6.35 20.14
C PHE A 204 4.94 7.48 20.15
N SER A 205 5.11 8.09 19.01
CA SER A 205 5.92 9.30 18.85
C SER A 205 5.18 10.29 17.97
N ILE A 206 5.63 11.55 18.05
CA ILE A 206 5.09 12.63 17.23
C ILE A 206 6.25 13.21 16.44
N ASN A 207 6.07 13.27 15.14
CA ASN A 207 6.99 13.95 14.24
C ASN A 207 6.18 14.92 13.38
N GLU A 208 6.57 16.19 13.41
CA GLU A 208 5.83 17.30 12.79
C GLU A 208 4.37 17.32 13.25
N ASN A 209 3.44 17.05 12.36
CA ASN A 209 2.00 17.00 12.62
C ASN A 209 1.43 15.59 12.54
N SER A 210 2.24 14.56 12.75
CA SER A 210 1.86 13.16 12.58
C SER A 210 2.16 12.33 13.81
N ILE A 211 1.25 11.42 14.12
CA ILE A 211 1.39 10.41 15.19
C ILE A 211 1.90 9.13 14.54
N TYR A 212 2.97 8.59 15.11
CA TYR A 212 3.58 7.34 14.69
C TYR A 212 3.47 6.31 15.81
N LEU A 213 3.38 5.05 15.43
CA LEU A 213 3.59 3.90 16.30
C LEU A 213 4.82 3.16 15.81
N SER A 214 5.81 2.98 16.68
CA SER A 214 7.10 2.42 16.32
C SER A 214 7.45 1.22 17.16
N TYR A 215 8.21 0.29 16.58
CA TYR A 215 8.86 -0.82 17.28
C TYR A 215 10.36 -0.80 16.95
N LEU A 216 11.20 -0.84 18.01
CA LEU A 216 12.64 -0.80 17.85
C LEU A 216 13.26 -2.12 18.33
N ILE A 217 14.12 -2.72 17.52
CA ILE A 217 14.90 -3.92 17.86
C ILE A 217 16.37 -3.67 17.54
N VAL A 218 17.25 -4.04 18.47
CA VAL A 218 18.68 -4.12 18.21
C VAL A 218 18.97 -5.45 17.51
N ASP A 219 19.81 -5.47 16.49
CA ASP A 219 20.08 -6.65 15.66
C ASP A 219 20.60 -7.85 16.46
N SER A 220 21.40 -7.60 17.50
CA SER A 220 21.87 -8.65 18.41
C SER A 220 20.76 -9.36 19.19
N SER A 221 19.58 -8.75 19.29
CA SER A 221 18.37 -9.30 19.94
C SER A 221 17.34 -9.78 18.94
N LEU A 222 17.55 -9.59 17.64
CA LEU A 222 16.63 -10.00 16.61
C LEU A 222 16.66 -11.52 16.43
N THR A 223 15.60 -12.17 16.83
CA THR A 223 15.35 -13.59 16.55
C THR A 223 14.13 -13.73 15.65
N ALA A 224 13.95 -14.90 15.03
CA ALA A 224 12.76 -15.16 14.21
C ALA A 224 11.45 -15.00 15.00
N VAL A 225 11.45 -15.40 16.27
CA VAL A 225 10.27 -15.32 17.15
C VAL A 225 9.98 -13.86 17.55
N GLU A 226 11.00 -13.15 18.00
CA GLU A 226 10.84 -11.75 18.43
C GLU A 226 10.47 -10.83 17.27
N GLY A 227 11.16 -10.98 16.13
CA GLY A 227 10.87 -10.19 14.94
C GLY A 227 9.45 -10.46 14.39
N LYS A 228 9.03 -11.73 14.37
CA LYS A 228 7.65 -12.08 13.98
C LYS A 228 6.63 -11.44 14.92
N THR A 229 6.81 -11.60 16.23
CA THR A 229 5.94 -11.01 17.25
C THR A 229 5.89 -9.49 17.16
N ALA A 230 7.02 -8.84 16.90
CA ALA A 230 7.11 -7.39 16.74
C ALA A 230 6.28 -6.89 15.56
N ILE A 231 6.43 -7.53 14.40
CA ILE A 231 5.72 -7.15 13.18
C ILE A 231 4.21 -7.40 13.33
N GLU A 232 3.81 -8.58 13.83
CA GLU A 232 2.39 -8.89 14.07
C GLU A 232 1.74 -7.89 15.01
N ARG A 233 2.41 -7.55 16.12
CA ARG A 233 1.92 -6.54 17.07
C ARG A 233 1.84 -5.17 16.45
N LEU A 234 2.87 -4.76 15.71
CA LEU A 234 2.87 -3.44 15.06
C LEU A 234 1.70 -3.34 14.06
N ILE A 235 1.45 -4.35 13.24
CA ILE A 235 0.31 -4.41 12.32
C ILE A 235 -1.01 -4.31 13.10
N GLN A 236 -1.18 -5.16 14.12
CA GLN A 236 -2.41 -5.21 14.91
C GLN A 236 -2.71 -3.89 15.61
N TYR A 237 -1.70 -3.32 16.26
CA TYR A 237 -1.86 -2.09 17.03
C TYR A 237 -1.98 -0.86 16.12
N ALA A 238 -1.27 -0.82 14.99
CA ALA A 238 -1.43 0.26 14.02
C ALA A 238 -2.87 0.34 13.49
N ASN A 239 -3.45 -0.79 13.08
CA ASN A 239 -4.85 -0.84 12.66
C ASN A 239 -5.82 -0.44 13.79
N LYS A 240 -5.57 -0.89 15.02
CA LYS A 240 -6.43 -0.56 16.18
C LYS A 240 -6.39 0.91 16.55
N TYR A 241 -5.19 1.48 16.66
CA TYR A 241 -5.05 2.85 17.17
C TYR A 241 -5.33 3.91 16.10
N ASP A 242 -5.22 3.59 14.83
CA ASP A 242 -5.69 4.42 13.74
C ASP A 242 -7.18 4.77 13.94
N ASP A 243 -8.00 3.74 14.15
CA ASP A 243 -9.44 3.90 14.39
C ASP A 243 -9.75 4.68 15.69
N ILE A 244 -9.02 4.40 16.79
CA ILE A 244 -9.23 5.07 18.08
C ILE A 244 -8.90 6.56 17.96
N LEU A 245 -7.78 6.91 17.33
CA LEU A 245 -7.33 8.30 17.22
C LEU A 245 -8.26 9.10 16.28
N ILE A 246 -8.69 8.51 15.19
CA ILE A 246 -9.60 9.16 14.24
C ILE A 246 -10.98 9.36 14.87
N ASN A 247 -11.58 8.29 15.40
CA ASN A 247 -12.96 8.32 15.89
C ASN A 247 -13.08 8.95 17.29
N GLY A 248 -12.09 8.75 18.15
CA GLY A 248 -12.11 9.21 19.54
C GLY A 248 -11.63 10.66 19.73
N PHE A 249 -10.67 11.09 18.93
CA PHE A 249 -10.01 12.39 19.13
C PHE A 249 -10.16 13.34 17.94
N GLY A 250 -10.73 12.89 16.81
CA GLY A 250 -10.92 13.71 15.61
C GLY A 250 -9.63 13.92 14.82
N SER A 251 -8.67 13.01 14.95
CA SER A 251 -7.49 12.95 14.08
C SER A 251 -7.90 12.67 12.63
N VAL A 252 -7.09 13.10 11.67
CA VAL A 252 -7.37 12.88 10.25
C VAL A 252 -6.33 11.91 9.69
N LYS A 253 -6.80 10.87 9.01
CA LYS A 253 -5.91 9.99 8.27
C LYS A 253 -5.21 10.79 7.20
N GLN A 254 -3.89 10.80 7.23
CA GLN A 254 -3.14 11.48 6.17
C GLN A 254 -3.28 10.70 4.86
N LYS A 255 -3.36 11.45 3.76
CA LYS A 255 -3.30 10.84 2.43
C LYS A 255 -2.01 10.03 2.35
N ARG A 256 -2.11 8.81 1.85
CA ARG A 256 -0.93 8.03 1.47
C ARG A 256 -0.25 8.81 0.35
N ASP A 257 0.94 9.35 0.61
CA ASP A 257 1.73 9.96 -0.44
C ASP A 257 2.02 8.85 -1.47
N GLU A 258 1.59 9.06 -2.70
CA GLU A 258 1.80 8.12 -3.81
C GLU A 258 3.25 8.20 -4.33
N GLU A 259 4.07 9.05 -3.72
CA GLU A 259 5.47 9.25 -4.07
C GLU A 259 6.35 8.56 -3.01
N ASP A 260 6.84 7.36 -3.38
CA ASP A 260 8.24 6.88 -3.25
C ASP A 260 8.37 5.43 -3.74
#